data_9267efaddb02a976405fb20222827d85
#
_entry.id   9267efaddb02a976405fb20222827d85
#
_cell.length_a   1.000
_cell.length_b   1.000
_cell.length_c   1.000
_cell.angle_alpha   90.00
_cell.angle_beta   90.00
_cell.angle_gamma   90.00
#
_symmetry.space_group_name_H-M   'P 1'
#
loop_
_entity.id
_entity.type
_entity.pdbx_description
1 polymer ?
#
loop_
_entity_poly.entity_id
_entity_poly.type
_entity_poly.pdbx_seq_one_letter_code
_entity_poly.pdbx_strand_id
1 'polypeptide(L)'
;MTGSGGRGGVLPAGARERIGLSDVPGTPIIGWTSPLPTASRFRSLVPSMLDREEYIEQAHLFRSFAERIVGGIAAQEALAAIGQEVLATSKLPMAIDYLVAELKLVGTLSTAMARLPHYFTAFQTFVMRQAEAEGGRFDMRTGLAILEREAGYRAEAATPQGLFLYRFECLSRNRLDYAHGLEAVADDDMFDAAWREWIRTVARQVGLIDLADLVFVRSPEYWRLERRDAVMADRPPPEPDRVILFGEKEGRIARANRGKDPLFFFAALQRQLGYPIVPRVVPLAPGAESPALLARRLERLEMRVKLLEEESRGGIDLARFDPKNFPAPKDE
;
A
#
# COMPACT_ATOMS: atom_id res chain seq x y z
N MET A 1 -91.42 -0.82 -3.27
CA MET A 1 -91.69 -2.07 -2.51
C MET A 1 -90.55 -2.16 -1.52
N THR A 2 -90.87 -1.75 -0.35
CA THR A 2 -90.89 -2.51 0.90
C THR A 2 -89.48 -2.92 1.33
N GLY A 3 -88.98 -2.54 2.46
CA GLY A 3 -89.51 -2.06 3.70
C GLY A 3 -88.49 -2.40 4.78
N SER A 4 -88.45 -1.49 5.69
CA SER A 4 -88.43 -1.72 7.16
C SER A 4 -87.26 -2.38 7.79
N GLY A 5 -86.62 -1.87 8.76
CA GLY A 5 -86.87 -1.21 10.00
C GLY A 5 -85.88 -1.75 10.96
N GLY A 6 -85.19 -1.08 11.83
CA GLY A 6 -85.65 -0.26 12.87
C GLY A 6 -85.00 -0.65 14.17
N ARG A 7 -84.67 0.39 14.94
CA ARG A 7 -84.42 0.43 16.41
C ARG A 7 -82.97 0.09 16.86
N GLY A 8 -82.20 0.94 17.45
CA GLY A 8 -82.58 1.88 18.50
C GLY A 8 -82.34 1.23 19.85
N GLY A 9 -81.16 1.54 20.44
CA GLY A 9 -80.89 1.15 21.80
C GLY A 9 -79.88 2.11 22.38
N VAL A 10 -80.44 2.96 23.23
CA VAL A 10 -79.80 4.07 23.98
C VAL A 10 -78.96 3.54 25.13
N LEU A 11 -77.87 4.21 25.40
CA LEU A 11 -76.94 4.11 26.56
C LEU A 11 -77.66 4.11 27.93
N PRO A 12 -76.94 3.65 28.93
CA PRO A 12 -76.68 4.60 30.01
C PRO A 12 -75.20 4.78 30.43
N ALA A 13 -74.90 5.99 30.82
CA ALA A 13 -73.70 6.43 31.47
C ALA A 13 -73.57 5.83 32.88
N GLY A 14 -72.36 5.55 33.30
CA GLY A 14 -72.06 5.32 34.70
C GLY A 14 -70.79 4.59 35.01
N ALA A 15 -69.98 5.31 35.76
CA ALA A 15 -68.86 4.85 36.60
C ALA A 15 -67.44 4.91 36.00
N ARG A 16 -66.84 6.02 36.32
CA ARG A 16 -65.38 6.20 36.46
C ARG A 16 -64.94 5.39 37.66
N GLU A 17 -64.28 4.29 37.49
CA GLU A 17 -63.41 3.73 38.51
C GLU A 17 -61.98 4.07 38.19
N ARG A 18 -61.35 4.86 39.07
CA ARG A 18 -59.92 5.09 39.14
C ARG A 18 -59.30 3.83 39.74
N ILE A 19 -58.67 3.03 38.94
CA ILE A 19 -57.76 2.00 39.44
C ILE A 19 -56.37 2.64 39.59
N GLY A 20 -55.89 2.66 40.83
CA GLY A 20 -54.61 3.21 41.20
C GLY A 20 -53.47 2.41 40.57
N LEU A 21 -52.53 3.15 40.02
CA LEU A 21 -51.19 2.63 39.74
C LEU A 21 -50.45 2.50 41.06
N SER A 22 -50.28 1.29 41.52
CA SER A 22 -49.23 0.93 42.46
C SER A 22 -48.71 -0.47 42.11
N ASP A 23 -47.37 -0.53 42.02
CA ASP A 23 -46.55 -1.75 42.05
C ASP A 23 -46.51 -2.65 40.79
N VAL A 24 -45.66 -2.22 39.83
CA VAL A 24 -44.93 -3.14 38.98
C VAL A 24 -43.45 -2.97 39.30
N PRO A 25 -42.74 -4.02 39.76
CA PRO A 25 -41.32 -3.92 40.09
C PRO A 25 -40.52 -3.67 38.84
N GLY A 26 -39.59 -2.70 38.95
CA GLY A 26 -38.75 -2.21 37.85
C GLY A 26 -37.93 -3.29 37.16
N THR A 27 -38.18 -3.44 35.87
CA THR A 27 -37.24 -4.08 34.93
C THR A 27 -36.10 -3.09 34.74
N PRO A 28 -34.84 -3.44 35.04
CA PRO A 28 -33.73 -2.56 34.74
C PRO A 28 -33.64 -2.35 33.23
N ILE A 29 -33.83 -1.13 32.78
CA ILE A 29 -33.45 -0.69 31.45
C ILE A 29 -31.93 -0.82 31.41
N ILE A 30 -31.42 -1.92 30.88
CA ILE A 30 -30.01 -2.06 30.54
C ILE A 30 -29.72 -1.06 29.43
N GLY A 31 -29.33 0.14 29.86
CA GLY A 31 -28.79 1.14 28.97
C GLY A 31 -27.49 0.60 28.32
N TRP A 32 -27.60 0.09 27.11
CA TRP A 32 -26.47 -0.18 26.25
C TRP A 32 -25.87 1.16 25.78
N THR A 33 -25.19 1.86 26.70
CA THR A 33 -24.26 2.93 26.37
C THR A 33 -22.84 2.38 26.39
N SER A 34 -22.58 1.37 25.58
CA SER A 34 -21.21 1.11 25.19
C SER A 34 -20.90 2.06 24.05
N PRO A 35 -20.07 3.09 24.26
CA PRO A 35 -19.63 3.91 23.15
C PRO A 35 -18.89 3.00 22.17
N LEU A 36 -19.33 3.02 20.91
CA LEU A 36 -18.54 2.47 19.82
C LEU A 36 -17.10 2.97 19.99
N PRO A 37 -16.07 2.13 19.87
CA PRO A 37 -14.71 2.59 20.02
C PRO A 37 -14.47 3.71 19.02
N THR A 38 -14.33 4.92 19.54
CA THR A 38 -13.97 6.10 18.77
C THR A 38 -12.63 5.82 18.09
N ALA A 39 -12.54 6.12 16.81
CA ALA A 39 -11.34 5.94 15.97
C ALA A 39 -10.04 6.57 16.56
N SER A 40 -10.17 7.42 17.58
CA SER A 40 -9.03 8.02 18.29
C SER A 40 -8.27 7.06 19.20
N ARG A 41 -8.78 5.87 19.51
CA ARG A 41 -8.07 4.85 20.32
C ARG A 41 -7.27 3.83 19.52
N PHE A 42 -7.37 3.83 18.19
CA PHE A 42 -6.53 3.01 17.33
C PHE A 42 -5.17 3.65 16.99
N ARG A 43 -4.62 4.45 17.89
CA ARG A 43 -3.18 4.59 18.00
C ARG A 43 -2.62 3.33 18.67
N SER A 44 -2.90 2.16 18.12
CA SER A 44 -2.15 0.97 18.48
C SER A 44 -0.74 1.25 17.98
N LEU A 45 0.20 1.19 18.89
CA LEU A 45 1.62 1.06 18.64
C LEU A 45 1.82 -0.20 17.80
N VAL A 46 1.53 -0.13 16.50
CA VAL A 46 2.06 -1.08 15.55
C VAL A 46 3.56 -0.82 15.58
N PRO A 47 4.41 -1.77 15.95
CA PRO A 47 5.83 -1.57 15.96
C PRO A 47 6.24 -1.17 14.53
N SER A 48 6.65 0.09 14.36
CA SER A 48 7.28 0.52 13.13
C SER A 48 8.56 -0.30 12.97
N MET A 49 8.80 -0.83 11.79
CA MET A 49 10.01 -1.60 11.49
C MET A 49 11.28 -0.79 11.74
N LEU A 50 11.19 0.52 11.55
CA LEU A 50 12.27 1.49 11.76
C LEU A 50 11.79 2.65 12.67
N ASP A 51 12.73 3.28 13.34
CA ASP A 51 12.49 4.50 14.10
C ASP A 51 12.26 5.70 13.16
N ARG A 52 11.66 6.77 13.69
CA ARG A 52 11.36 7.98 12.92
C ARG A 52 12.60 8.57 12.23
N GLU A 53 13.72 8.56 12.90
CA GLU A 53 15.01 9.08 12.38
C GLU A 53 15.47 8.28 11.17
N GLU A 54 15.36 6.96 11.20
CA GLU A 54 15.71 6.09 10.08
C GLU A 54 14.84 6.38 8.85
N TYR A 55 13.55 6.68 9.04
CA TYR A 55 12.68 7.05 7.91
C TYR A 55 13.03 8.42 7.33
N ILE A 56 13.49 9.38 8.15
CA ILE A 56 14.00 10.68 7.67
C ILE A 56 15.24 10.47 6.82
N GLU A 57 16.20 9.67 7.31
CA GLU A 57 17.42 9.33 6.59
C GLU A 57 17.13 8.55 5.32
N GLN A 58 16.17 7.63 5.36
CA GLN A 58 15.73 6.87 4.18
C GLN A 58 15.10 7.80 3.12
N ALA A 59 14.31 8.78 3.53
CA ALA A 59 13.76 9.79 2.60
C ALA A 59 14.88 10.63 1.98
N HIS A 60 15.89 11.02 2.78
CA HIS A 60 17.07 11.71 2.29
C HIS A 60 17.85 10.87 1.27
N LEU A 61 18.08 9.58 1.57
CA LEU A 61 18.72 8.65 0.64
C LEU A 61 18.02 8.66 -0.73
N PHE A 62 16.71 8.43 -0.76
CA PHE A 62 15.97 8.32 -2.03
C PHE A 62 15.99 9.63 -2.81
N ARG A 63 15.89 10.78 -2.13
CA ARG A 63 15.97 12.12 -2.75
C ARG A 63 17.34 12.35 -3.36
N SER A 64 18.40 12.23 -2.57
CA SER A 64 19.76 12.49 -2.98
C SER A 64 20.21 11.53 -4.09
N PHE A 65 19.74 10.29 -4.04
CA PHE A 65 20.01 9.31 -5.08
C PHE A 65 19.31 9.68 -6.39
N ALA A 66 18.04 10.11 -6.34
CA ALA A 66 17.32 10.57 -7.53
C ALA A 66 18.02 11.78 -8.19
N GLU A 67 18.44 12.76 -7.40
CA GLU A 67 19.13 13.95 -7.89
C GLU A 67 20.45 13.61 -8.60
N ARG A 68 21.24 12.71 -8.03
CA ARG A 68 22.54 12.29 -8.58
C ARG A 68 22.39 11.44 -9.85
N ILE A 69 21.42 10.52 -9.89
CA ILE A 69 21.13 9.75 -11.09
C ILE A 69 20.68 10.65 -12.24
N VAL A 70 19.86 11.66 -11.96
CA VAL A 70 19.46 12.66 -12.97
C VAL A 70 20.65 13.50 -13.42
N GLY A 71 21.61 13.78 -12.54
CA GLY A 71 22.88 14.43 -12.84
C GLY A 71 23.87 13.58 -13.64
N GLY A 72 23.55 12.29 -13.91
CA GLY A 72 24.39 11.40 -14.69
C GLY A 72 25.49 10.71 -13.89
N ILE A 73 25.45 10.78 -12.56
CA ILE A 73 26.40 10.09 -11.68
C ILE A 73 26.05 8.60 -11.66
N ALA A 74 27.06 7.72 -11.77
CA ALA A 74 26.86 6.29 -11.70
C ALA A 74 26.25 5.86 -10.36
N ALA A 75 25.33 4.90 -10.38
CA ALA A 75 24.55 4.49 -9.21
C ALA A 75 25.42 4.09 -8.00
N GLN A 76 26.54 3.41 -8.25
CA GLN A 76 27.48 2.99 -7.20
C GLN A 76 28.18 4.18 -6.55
N GLU A 77 28.64 5.12 -7.37
CA GLU A 77 29.30 6.35 -6.91
C GLU A 77 28.33 7.25 -6.13
N ALA A 78 27.11 7.39 -6.65
CA ALA A 78 26.06 8.15 -6.00
C ALA A 78 25.73 7.58 -4.60
N LEU A 79 25.56 6.26 -4.47
CA LEU A 79 25.31 5.61 -3.18
C LEU A 79 26.50 5.75 -2.22
N ALA A 80 27.73 5.54 -2.71
CA ALA A 80 28.93 5.67 -1.88
C ALA A 80 29.10 7.09 -1.32
N ALA A 81 28.82 8.12 -2.15
CA ALA A 81 28.85 9.51 -1.70
C ALA A 81 27.75 9.80 -0.65
N ILE A 82 26.53 9.31 -0.86
CA ILE A 82 25.42 9.47 0.11
C ILE A 82 25.78 8.79 1.44
N GLY A 83 26.43 7.63 1.40
CA GLY A 83 26.88 6.93 2.62
C GLY A 83 27.78 7.76 3.53
N GLN A 84 28.49 8.76 2.97
CA GLN A 84 29.32 9.70 3.75
C GLN A 84 28.51 10.90 4.29
N GLU A 85 27.32 11.14 3.79
CA GLU A 85 26.48 12.30 4.16
C GLU A 85 25.44 11.96 5.22
N VAL A 86 25.03 10.68 5.30
CA VAL A 86 24.01 10.22 6.24
C VAL A 86 24.54 10.12 7.67
N LEU A 87 23.63 10.20 8.64
CA LEU A 87 24.00 10.15 10.06
C LEU A 87 24.63 8.81 10.44
N ALA A 88 25.84 8.85 10.96
CA ALA A 88 26.58 7.67 11.42
C ALA A 88 25.88 6.91 12.57
N THR A 89 24.94 7.55 13.26
CA THR A 89 24.15 6.95 14.36
C THR A 89 22.98 6.12 13.88
N SER A 90 22.59 6.25 12.61
CA SER A 90 21.51 5.46 11.99
C SER A 90 22.06 4.12 11.45
N LYS A 91 21.14 3.20 11.09
CA LYS A 91 21.49 1.93 10.42
C LYS A 91 21.74 2.11 8.92
N LEU A 92 21.39 3.28 8.38
CA LEU A 92 21.46 3.55 6.95
C LEU A 92 22.85 3.43 6.36
N PRO A 93 23.96 3.91 6.99
CA PRO A 93 25.30 3.73 6.44
C PRO A 93 25.64 2.27 6.14
N MET A 94 25.33 1.37 7.09
CA MET A 94 25.57 -0.07 6.91
C MET A 94 24.69 -0.65 5.79
N ALA A 95 23.45 -0.18 5.67
CA ALA A 95 22.56 -0.60 4.58
C ALA A 95 23.12 -0.11 3.22
N ILE A 96 23.61 1.12 3.13
CA ILE A 96 24.21 1.68 1.91
C ILE A 96 25.47 0.90 1.52
N ASP A 97 26.36 0.60 2.45
CA ASP A 97 27.57 -0.19 2.19
C ASP A 97 27.21 -1.56 1.59
N TYR A 98 26.20 -2.20 2.16
CA TYR A 98 25.68 -3.45 1.63
C TYR A 98 25.09 -3.29 0.22
N LEU A 99 24.27 -2.24 -0.02
CA LEU A 99 23.68 -1.96 -1.34
C LEU A 99 24.79 -1.73 -2.39
N VAL A 100 25.86 -0.99 -2.05
CA VAL A 100 27.00 -0.75 -2.94
C VAL A 100 27.73 -2.06 -3.28
N ALA A 101 27.96 -2.90 -2.28
CA ALA A 101 28.62 -4.20 -2.49
C ALA A 101 27.78 -5.12 -3.39
N GLU A 102 26.49 -5.27 -3.11
CA GLU A 102 25.58 -6.11 -3.88
C GLU A 102 25.36 -5.57 -5.30
N LEU A 103 25.25 -4.25 -5.46
CA LEU A 103 25.09 -3.63 -6.77
C LEU A 103 26.27 -3.93 -7.70
N LYS A 104 27.49 -4.03 -7.15
CA LYS A 104 28.69 -4.48 -7.90
C LYS A 104 28.59 -5.93 -8.35
N LEU A 105 27.94 -6.80 -7.58
CA LEU A 105 27.86 -8.23 -7.85
C LEU A 105 26.68 -8.59 -8.76
N VAL A 106 25.50 -8.00 -8.49
CA VAL A 106 24.24 -8.40 -9.14
C VAL A 106 23.75 -7.37 -10.16
N GLY A 107 24.20 -6.13 -10.07
CA GLY A 107 23.86 -5.06 -11.02
C GLY A 107 22.46 -4.45 -10.81
N THR A 108 21.67 -4.90 -9.81
CA THR A 108 20.33 -4.39 -9.53
C THR A 108 20.15 -4.03 -8.06
N LEU A 109 19.56 -2.86 -7.83
CA LEU A 109 19.33 -2.34 -6.48
C LEU A 109 18.18 -3.08 -5.78
N SER A 110 17.13 -3.43 -6.53
CA SER A 110 15.98 -4.17 -5.99
C SER A 110 16.37 -5.52 -5.41
N THR A 111 17.33 -6.22 -6.01
CA THR A 111 17.82 -7.51 -5.49
C THR A 111 18.58 -7.30 -4.18
N ALA A 112 19.38 -6.24 -4.10
CA ALA A 112 20.09 -5.87 -2.87
C ALA A 112 19.12 -5.48 -1.74
N MET A 113 18.10 -4.67 -2.05
CA MET A 113 17.06 -4.28 -1.08
C MET A 113 16.27 -5.50 -0.58
N ALA A 114 15.96 -6.47 -1.44
CA ALA A 114 15.26 -7.70 -1.06
C ALA A 114 16.01 -8.53 -0.01
N ARG A 115 17.34 -8.41 0.04
CA ARG A 115 18.19 -9.10 1.05
C ARG A 115 18.28 -8.35 2.39
N LEU A 116 17.71 -7.16 2.46
CA LEU A 116 17.60 -6.34 3.68
C LEU A 116 16.13 -6.12 4.09
N PRO A 117 15.33 -7.19 4.29
CA PRO A 117 13.90 -7.06 4.58
C PRO A 117 13.62 -6.37 5.92
N HIS A 118 14.59 -6.34 6.83
CA HIS A 118 14.54 -5.63 8.11
C HIS A 118 14.77 -4.11 7.97
N TYR A 119 15.19 -3.64 6.80
CA TYR A 119 15.41 -2.22 6.54
C TYR A 119 14.51 -1.67 5.41
N PHE A 120 14.36 -2.39 4.32
CA PHE A 120 13.48 -2.03 3.20
C PHE A 120 12.24 -2.90 3.18
N THR A 121 11.08 -2.27 3.04
CA THR A 121 9.81 -3.01 2.95
C THR A 121 9.68 -3.76 1.63
N ALA A 122 8.82 -4.77 1.59
CA ALA A 122 8.52 -5.49 0.36
C ALA A 122 7.98 -4.55 -0.74
N PHE A 123 7.18 -3.54 -0.37
CA PHE A 123 6.68 -2.53 -1.31
C PHE A 123 7.80 -1.66 -1.87
N GLN A 124 8.74 -1.20 -1.06
CA GLN A 124 9.90 -0.42 -1.53
C GLN A 124 10.73 -1.23 -2.53
N THR A 125 10.99 -2.48 -2.21
CA THR A 125 11.69 -3.42 -3.10
C THR A 125 10.92 -3.66 -4.41
N PHE A 126 9.59 -3.79 -4.33
CA PHE A 126 8.73 -3.93 -5.51
C PHE A 126 8.81 -2.69 -6.41
N VAL A 127 8.66 -1.49 -5.86
CA VAL A 127 8.75 -0.23 -6.63
C VAL A 127 10.11 -0.10 -7.32
N MET A 128 11.19 -0.41 -6.61
CA MET A 128 12.54 -0.38 -7.19
C MET A 128 12.67 -1.39 -8.34
N ARG A 129 12.16 -2.62 -8.17
CA ARG A 129 12.17 -3.64 -9.24
C ARG A 129 11.41 -3.19 -10.48
N GLN A 130 10.26 -2.53 -10.30
CA GLN A 130 9.50 -1.97 -11.41
C GLN A 130 10.26 -0.84 -12.13
N ALA A 131 11.01 -0.03 -11.38
CA ALA A 131 11.82 1.06 -11.92
C ALA A 131 13.08 0.56 -12.67
N GLU A 132 13.57 -0.64 -12.31
CA GLU A 132 14.72 -1.30 -12.95
C GLU A 132 14.33 -2.17 -14.13
N ALA A 133 13.03 -2.47 -14.31
CA ALA A 133 12.56 -3.33 -15.39
C ALA A 133 12.89 -2.76 -16.76
N GLU A 134 13.48 -3.60 -17.63
CA GLU A 134 13.84 -3.21 -18.99
C GLU A 134 12.59 -2.92 -19.84
N GLY A 135 12.63 -1.82 -20.58
CA GLY A 135 11.51 -1.43 -21.46
C GLY A 135 10.24 -0.97 -20.72
N GLY A 136 10.29 -0.90 -19.39
CA GLY A 136 9.20 -0.39 -18.57
C GLY A 136 8.92 1.09 -18.84
N ARG A 137 7.64 1.48 -18.75
CA ARG A 137 7.26 2.89 -18.81
C ARG A 137 7.48 3.63 -17.49
N PHE A 138 7.77 2.88 -16.43
CA PHE A 138 8.00 3.38 -15.09
C PHE A 138 9.49 3.65 -14.91
N ASP A 139 9.85 4.90 -14.68
CA ASP A 139 11.25 5.32 -14.62
C ASP A 139 11.79 5.35 -13.18
N MET A 140 13.13 5.26 -13.07
CA MET A 140 13.86 5.27 -11.79
C MET A 140 13.58 6.55 -10.98
N ARG A 141 13.47 7.70 -11.63
CA ARG A 141 13.21 8.98 -10.97
C ARG A 141 11.84 8.97 -10.28
N THR A 142 10.82 8.49 -10.98
CA THR A 142 9.47 8.37 -10.43
C THR A 142 9.44 7.34 -9.29
N GLY A 143 10.13 6.21 -9.45
CA GLY A 143 10.28 5.20 -8.40
C GLY A 143 10.89 5.77 -7.13
N LEU A 144 12.02 6.42 -7.24
CA LEU A 144 12.72 7.05 -6.11
C LEU A 144 11.87 8.15 -5.45
N ALA A 145 11.15 8.96 -6.23
CA ALA A 145 10.25 9.98 -5.69
C ALA A 145 9.05 9.37 -4.92
N ILE A 146 8.56 8.20 -5.32
CA ILE A 146 7.55 7.44 -4.57
C ILE A 146 8.12 7.00 -3.24
N LEU A 147 9.33 6.42 -3.25
CA LEU A 147 9.98 5.91 -2.05
C LEU A 147 10.35 7.03 -1.06
N GLU A 148 10.86 8.17 -1.56
CA GLU A 148 11.11 9.36 -0.75
C GLU A 148 9.86 9.81 0.01
N ARG A 149 8.73 9.96 -0.71
CA ARG A 149 7.48 10.44 -0.12
C ARG A 149 6.87 9.43 0.85
N GLU A 150 6.99 8.15 0.57
CA GLU A 150 6.55 7.10 1.51
C GLU A 150 7.35 7.15 2.81
N ALA A 151 8.69 7.21 2.73
CA ALA A 151 9.55 7.29 3.89
C ALA A 151 9.27 8.55 4.70
N GLY A 152 9.13 9.71 4.06
CA GLY A 152 8.73 10.95 4.71
C GLY A 152 7.38 10.85 5.41
N TYR A 153 6.37 10.23 4.78
CA TYR A 153 5.06 10.02 5.38
C TYR A 153 5.13 9.09 6.61
N ARG A 154 5.95 8.05 6.55
CA ARG A 154 6.18 7.18 7.71
C ARG A 154 6.85 7.92 8.87
N ALA A 155 7.80 8.82 8.58
CA ALA A 155 8.42 9.67 9.60
C ALA A 155 7.41 10.59 10.32
N GLU A 156 6.30 10.96 9.66
CA GLU A 156 5.22 11.78 10.21
C GLU A 156 4.11 10.96 10.89
N ALA A 157 4.38 9.72 11.27
CA ALA A 157 3.42 8.80 11.90
C ALA A 157 2.22 8.45 10.98
N ALA A 158 2.52 7.86 9.83
CA ALA A 158 1.55 7.34 8.87
C ALA A 158 0.49 6.46 9.55
N THR A 159 -0.76 6.59 9.08
CA THR A 159 -1.83 5.66 9.47
C THR A 159 -1.90 4.49 8.51
N PRO A 160 -2.34 3.28 8.94
CA PRO A 160 -2.53 2.15 8.03
C PRO A 160 -3.43 2.48 6.84
N GLN A 161 -4.51 3.25 7.07
CA GLN A 161 -5.42 3.73 6.03
C GLN A 161 -4.70 4.59 4.98
N GLY A 162 -3.95 5.58 5.45
CA GLY A 162 -3.24 6.50 4.57
C GLY A 162 -2.11 5.81 3.81
N LEU A 163 -1.37 4.93 4.47
CA LEU A 163 -0.29 4.18 3.84
C LEU A 163 -0.81 3.21 2.76
N PHE A 164 -1.90 2.48 3.06
CA PHE A 164 -2.55 1.62 2.06
C PHE A 164 -3.00 2.43 0.84
N LEU A 165 -3.70 3.54 1.06
CA LEU A 165 -4.22 4.36 -0.04
C LEU A 165 -3.13 5.03 -0.85
N TYR A 166 -2.08 5.51 -0.21
CA TYR A 166 -0.90 6.03 -0.92
C TYR A 166 -0.31 4.98 -1.87
N ARG A 167 -0.05 3.79 -1.35
CA ARG A 167 0.53 2.68 -2.13
C ARG A 167 -0.39 2.20 -3.23
N PHE A 168 -1.69 2.05 -2.95
CA PHE A 168 -2.67 1.68 -3.95
C PHE A 168 -2.77 2.72 -5.07
N GLU A 169 -2.77 4.01 -4.72
CA GLU A 169 -2.76 5.09 -5.70
C GLU A 169 -1.46 5.10 -6.52
N CYS A 170 -0.30 4.77 -5.92
CA CYS A 170 0.96 4.58 -6.65
C CYS A 170 0.85 3.49 -7.71
N LEU A 171 0.29 2.33 -7.36
CA LEU A 171 0.06 1.23 -8.31
C LEU A 171 -0.87 1.67 -9.44
N SER A 172 -2.00 2.30 -9.10
CA SER A 172 -3.03 2.71 -10.05
C SER A 172 -2.53 3.77 -11.04
N ARG A 173 -1.94 4.86 -10.53
CA ARG A 173 -1.52 5.99 -11.36
C ARG A 173 -0.35 5.69 -12.26
N ASN A 174 0.54 4.80 -11.84
CA ASN A 174 1.72 4.43 -12.60
C ASN A 174 1.52 3.12 -13.38
N ARG A 175 0.33 2.52 -13.34
CA ARG A 175 -0.02 1.26 -14.03
C ARG A 175 0.94 0.13 -13.70
N LEU A 176 1.30 0.02 -12.43
CA LEU A 176 2.14 -1.07 -11.94
C LEU A 176 1.32 -2.34 -11.79
N ASP A 177 2.00 -3.48 -11.67
CA ASP A 177 1.37 -4.77 -11.44
C ASP A 177 0.62 -4.79 -10.10
N TYR A 178 -0.69 -4.93 -10.16
CA TYR A 178 -1.54 -4.95 -8.97
C TYR A 178 -1.36 -6.22 -8.14
N ALA A 179 -1.17 -7.37 -8.77
CA ALA A 179 -1.10 -8.64 -8.05
C ALA A 179 0.13 -8.67 -7.15
N HIS A 180 1.32 -8.50 -7.72
CA HIS A 180 2.56 -8.47 -6.96
C HIS A 180 2.70 -7.22 -6.09
N GLY A 181 2.18 -6.07 -6.56
CA GLY A 181 2.20 -4.83 -5.80
C GLY A 181 1.37 -4.90 -4.52
N LEU A 182 0.15 -5.42 -4.58
CA LEU A 182 -0.72 -5.55 -3.40
C LEU A 182 -0.26 -6.66 -2.45
N GLU A 183 0.36 -7.74 -2.96
CA GLU A 183 1.01 -8.72 -2.09
C GLU A 183 2.17 -8.07 -1.33
N ALA A 184 3.02 -7.30 -2.01
CA ALA A 184 4.08 -6.54 -1.36
C ALA A 184 3.57 -5.49 -0.36
N VAL A 185 2.38 -4.92 -0.60
CA VAL A 185 1.72 -4.05 0.38
C VAL A 185 1.26 -4.83 1.60
N ALA A 186 0.67 -6.02 1.40
CA ALA A 186 0.15 -6.86 2.49
C ALA A 186 1.26 -7.38 3.41
N ASP A 187 2.49 -7.54 2.91
CA ASP A 187 3.63 -8.05 3.68
C ASP A 187 4.25 -7.01 4.63
N ASP A 188 3.76 -5.78 4.65
CA ASP A 188 4.27 -4.73 5.54
C ASP A 188 3.77 -4.93 6.99
N ASP A 189 4.67 -4.77 7.96
CA ASP A 189 4.38 -4.93 9.39
C ASP A 189 3.40 -3.87 9.94
N MET A 190 3.18 -2.77 9.22
CA MET A 190 2.16 -1.79 9.55
C MET A 190 0.74 -2.39 9.50
N PHE A 191 0.54 -3.47 8.76
CA PHE A 191 -0.75 -4.11 8.57
C PHE A 191 -0.89 -5.35 9.45
N ASP A 192 -1.91 -5.34 10.31
CA ASP A 192 -2.30 -6.51 11.09
C ASP A 192 -2.94 -7.61 10.22
N ALA A 193 -3.31 -8.73 10.82
CA ALA A 193 -3.90 -9.85 10.10
C ALA A 193 -5.19 -9.48 9.34
N ALA A 194 -6.03 -8.62 9.91
CA ALA A 194 -7.29 -8.18 9.28
C ALA A 194 -7.02 -7.29 8.06
N TRP A 195 -6.04 -6.39 8.15
CA TRP A 195 -5.59 -5.60 7.01
C TRP A 195 -4.99 -6.46 5.91
N ARG A 196 -4.09 -7.39 6.25
CA ARG A 196 -3.45 -8.30 5.29
C ARG A 196 -4.47 -9.12 4.51
N GLU A 197 -5.45 -9.70 5.21
CA GLU A 197 -6.53 -10.45 4.57
C GLU A 197 -7.38 -9.56 3.65
N TRP A 198 -7.70 -8.37 4.11
CA TRP A 198 -8.47 -7.42 3.30
C TRP A 198 -7.69 -6.95 2.06
N ILE A 199 -6.41 -6.63 2.17
CA ILE A 199 -5.55 -6.23 1.05
C ILE A 199 -5.50 -7.35 0.00
N ARG A 200 -5.35 -8.61 0.40
CA ARG A 200 -5.41 -9.76 -0.50
C ARG A 200 -6.79 -9.92 -1.16
N THR A 201 -7.85 -9.58 -0.45
CA THR A 201 -9.21 -9.53 -1.02
C THR A 201 -9.31 -8.44 -2.07
N VAL A 202 -8.78 -7.23 -1.80
CA VAL A 202 -8.71 -6.16 -2.79
C VAL A 202 -7.93 -6.61 -4.03
N ALA A 203 -6.78 -7.27 -3.87
CA ALA A 203 -5.97 -7.77 -4.99
C ALA A 203 -6.77 -8.71 -5.93
N ARG A 204 -7.66 -9.54 -5.38
CA ARG A 204 -8.54 -10.42 -6.17
C ARG A 204 -9.71 -9.71 -6.83
N GLN A 205 -10.09 -8.53 -6.34
CA GLN A 205 -11.29 -7.80 -6.76
C GLN A 205 -11.00 -6.54 -7.57
N VAL A 206 -9.72 -6.16 -7.71
CA VAL A 206 -9.32 -5.03 -8.56
C VAL A 206 -9.84 -5.21 -9.99
N GLY A 207 -10.50 -4.18 -10.51
CA GLY A 207 -11.11 -4.20 -11.83
C GLY A 207 -12.50 -4.84 -11.90
N LEU A 208 -12.95 -5.53 -10.85
CA LEU A 208 -14.29 -6.12 -10.75
C LEU A 208 -15.22 -5.29 -9.86
N ILE A 209 -14.68 -4.76 -8.76
CA ILE A 209 -15.42 -3.97 -7.77
C ILE A 209 -14.72 -2.63 -7.61
N ASP A 210 -15.50 -1.56 -7.47
CA ASP A 210 -14.96 -0.22 -7.18
C ASP A 210 -14.27 -0.21 -5.82
N LEU A 211 -13.07 0.35 -5.74
CA LEU A 211 -12.33 0.49 -4.49
C LEU A 211 -13.15 1.28 -3.44
N ALA A 212 -13.93 2.26 -3.89
CA ALA A 212 -14.80 3.01 -3.00
C ALA A 212 -15.84 2.11 -2.30
N ASP A 213 -16.37 1.09 -2.99
CA ASP A 213 -17.27 0.12 -2.38
C ASP A 213 -16.54 -0.76 -1.35
N LEU A 214 -15.33 -1.20 -1.66
CA LEU A 214 -14.52 -2.03 -0.75
C LEU A 214 -14.14 -1.28 0.53
N VAL A 215 -13.84 0.01 0.43
CA VAL A 215 -13.57 0.88 1.59
C VAL A 215 -14.85 1.17 2.37
N PHE A 216 -15.96 1.48 1.67
CA PHE A 216 -17.25 1.77 2.31
C PHE A 216 -17.73 0.63 3.20
N VAL A 217 -17.70 -0.61 2.71
CA VAL A 217 -18.15 -1.81 3.45
C VAL A 217 -17.29 -2.09 4.69
N ARG A 218 -16.07 -1.58 4.76
CA ARG A 218 -15.15 -1.70 5.92
C ARG A 218 -15.16 -0.48 6.82
N SER A 219 -16.24 0.33 6.79
CA SER A 219 -16.38 1.55 7.60
C SER A 219 -17.61 1.49 8.53
N PRO A 220 -17.62 2.29 9.63
CA PRO A 220 -18.78 2.41 10.51
C PRO A 220 -20.01 2.99 9.79
N GLU A 221 -19.80 3.80 8.74
CA GLU A 221 -20.88 4.42 7.95
C GLU A 221 -21.75 3.36 7.26
N TYR A 222 -21.13 2.28 6.76
CA TYR A 222 -21.85 1.14 6.18
C TYR A 222 -22.79 0.51 7.21
N TRP A 223 -22.29 0.16 8.39
CA TRP A 223 -23.07 -0.47 9.46
C TRP A 223 -24.17 0.43 10.01
N ARG A 224 -23.92 1.72 10.06
CA ARG A 224 -24.94 2.71 10.46
C ARG A 224 -26.14 2.69 9.51
N LEU A 225 -25.91 2.60 8.20
CA LEU A 225 -26.94 2.53 7.19
C LEU A 225 -27.67 1.19 7.20
N GLU A 226 -26.94 0.08 7.27
CA GLU A 226 -27.53 -1.26 7.35
C GLU A 226 -28.47 -1.40 8.55
N ARG A 227 -28.06 -0.91 9.70
CA ARG A 227 -28.94 -0.89 10.90
C ARG A 227 -30.18 -0.04 10.70
N ARG A 228 -30.02 1.13 10.12
CA ARG A 228 -31.16 2.02 9.83
C ARG A 228 -32.16 1.34 8.88
N ASP A 229 -31.66 0.74 7.83
CA ASP A 229 -32.48 0.09 6.80
C ASP A 229 -33.14 -1.19 7.36
N ALA A 230 -32.46 -1.92 8.24
CA ALA A 230 -33.05 -3.05 8.97
C ALA A 230 -34.23 -2.61 9.86
N VAL A 231 -34.05 -1.53 10.63
CA VAL A 231 -35.11 -0.97 11.48
C VAL A 231 -36.31 -0.51 10.64
N MET A 232 -36.07 0.15 9.50
CA MET A 232 -37.14 0.59 8.60
C MET A 232 -37.91 -0.59 7.95
N ALA A 233 -37.22 -1.73 7.78
CA ALA A 233 -37.78 -2.94 7.21
C ALA A 233 -38.31 -3.93 8.27
N ASP A 234 -38.42 -3.51 9.53
CA ASP A 234 -38.82 -4.34 10.69
C ASP A 234 -38.05 -5.67 10.78
N ARG A 235 -36.73 -5.61 10.52
CA ARG A 235 -35.81 -6.75 10.62
C ARG A 235 -34.83 -6.55 11.78
N PRO A 236 -34.32 -7.63 12.38
CA PRO A 236 -33.28 -7.50 13.39
C PRO A 236 -32.05 -6.83 12.78
N PRO A 237 -31.40 -5.90 13.53
CA PRO A 237 -30.21 -5.23 13.06
C PRO A 237 -29.10 -6.26 12.81
N PRO A 238 -28.38 -6.18 11.67
CA PRO A 238 -27.31 -7.10 11.36
C PRO A 238 -26.16 -6.92 12.38
N GLU A 239 -25.56 -8.03 12.77
CA GLU A 239 -24.30 -8.00 13.52
C GLU A 239 -23.14 -7.72 12.57
N PRO A 240 -22.11 -6.99 13.04
CA PRO A 240 -20.93 -6.76 12.23
C PRO A 240 -20.18 -8.08 11.96
N ASP A 241 -20.29 -8.58 10.74
CA ASP A 241 -19.57 -9.79 10.26
C ASP A 241 -18.16 -9.49 9.76
N ARG A 242 -17.78 -8.20 9.71
CA ARG A 242 -16.53 -7.73 9.10
C ARG A 242 -15.81 -6.74 10.00
N VAL A 243 -14.50 -6.88 10.04
CA VAL A 243 -13.63 -5.95 10.78
C VAL A 243 -13.70 -4.55 10.14
N ILE A 244 -13.85 -3.53 10.96
CA ILE A 244 -13.81 -2.13 10.54
C ILE A 244 -12.34 -1.72 10.39
N LEU A 245 -11.96 -1.27 9.20
CA LEU A 245 -10.60 -0.86 8.85
C LEU A 245 -10.48 0.63 8.61
N PHE A 246 -11.55 1.29 8.20
CA PHE A 246 -11.60 2.72 7.89
C PHE A 246 -12.49 3.44 8.90
N GLY A 247 -12.26 4.74 9.06
CA GLY A 247 -13.07 5.59 9.91
C GLY A 247 -14.41 5.99 9.29
N GLU A 248 -15.24 6.67 10.05
CA GLU A 248 -16.56 7.14 9.60
C GLU A 248 -16.45 8.17 8.46
N LYS A 249 -15.44 9.06 8.53
CA LYS A 249 -15.22 10.08 7.50
C LYS A 249 -14.82 9.47 6.17
N GLU A 250 -13.89 8.50 6.22
CA GLU A 250 -13.45 7.75 5.04
C GLU A 250 -14.62 6.98 4.42
N GLY A 251 -15.47 6.38 5.25
CA GLY A 251 -16.69 5.70 4.81
C GLY A 251 -17.69 6.64 4.11
N ARG A 252 -17.89 7.85 4.62
CA ARG A 252 -18.74 8.86 3.97
C ARG A 252 -18.17 9.34 2.64
N ILE A 253 -16.85 9.55 2.58
CA ILE A 253 -16.14 9.91 1.34
C ILE A 253 -16.28 8.77 0.32
N ALA A 254 -16.05 7.54 0.75
CA ALA A 254 -16.18 6.36 -0.10
C ALA A 254 -17.59 6.25 -0.69
N ARG A 255 -18.63 6.33 0.14
CA ARG A 255 -20.03 6.33 -0.28
C ARG A 255 -20.34 7.40 -1.32
N ALA A 256 -19.84 8.63 -1.10
CA ALA A 256 -20.10 9.77 -2.00
C ALA A 256 -19.40 9.65 -3.36
N ASN A 257 -18.38 8.78 -3.47
CA ASN A 257 -17.57 8.60 -4.67
C ASN A 257 -17.82 7.27 -5.40
N ARG A 258 -18.75 6.45 -4.95
CA ARG A 258 -19.13 5.20 -5.61
C ARG A 258 -19.59 5.46 -7.05
N GLY A 259 -19.06 4.71 -7.99
CA GLY A 259 -19.38 4.83 -9.41
C GLY A 259 -18.89 6.11 -10.08
N LYS A 260 -18.02 6.90 -9.41
CA LYS A 260 -17.39 8.09 -9.99
C LYS A 260 -15.96 7.76 -10.40
N ASP A 261 -15.32 8.74 -11.11
CA ASP A 261 -13.91 8.63 -11.42
C ASP A 261 -13.08 8.42 -10.13
N PRO A 262 -12.29 7.36 -10.04
CA PRO A 262 -11.44 7.08 -8.87
C PRO A 262 -10.52 8.23 -8.45
N LEU A 263 -10.20 9.14 -9.38
CA LEU A 263 -9.37 10.31 -9.07
C LEU A 263 -10.00 11.23 -8.02
N PHE A 264 -11.35 11.39 -8.04
CA PHE A 264 -12.06 12.18 -7.02
C PHE A 264 -12.00 11.51 -5.65
N PHE A 265 -12.11 10.20 -5.62
CA PHE A 265 -12.01 9.41 -4.41
C PHE A 265 -10.62 9.55 -3.76
N PHE A 266 -9.55 9.33 -4.53
CA PHE A 266 -8.18 9.51 -4.04
C PHE A 266 -7.93 10.94 -3.57
N ALA A 267 -8.31 11.95 -4.34
CA ALA A 267 -8.12 13.34 -3.95
C ALA A 267 -8.86 13.73 -2.66
N ALA A 268 -10.04 13.16 -2.40
CA ALA A 268 -10.78 13.39 -1.17
C ALA A 268 -10.13 12.70 0.02
N LEU A 269 -9.70 11.42 -0.13
CA LEU A 269 -9.04 10.66 0.92
C LEU A 269 -7.64 11.18 1.23
N GLN A 270 -6.90 11.66 0.22
CA GLN A 270 -5.61 12.30 0.42
C GLN A 270 -5.72 13.49 1.37
N ARG A 271 -6.68 14.37 1.15
CA ARG A 271 -6.93 15.52 2.05
C ARG A 271 -7.37 15.09 3.45
N GLN A 272 -8.15 14.01 3.54
CA GLN A 272 -8.65 13.50 4.82
C GLN A 272 -7.57 12.81 5.66
N LEU A 273 -6.70 12.03 5.02
CA LEU A 273 -5.70 11.17 5.67
C LEU A 273 -4.30 11.78 5.67
N GLY A 274 -4.09 12.86 4.91
CA GLY A 274 -2.81 13.59 4.87
C GLY A 274 -1.68 12.84 4.20
N TYR A 275 -1.94 11.81 3.40
CA TYR A 275 -0.87 11.15 2.68
C TYR A 275 -0.34 11.99 1.51
N PRO A 276 0.93 11.87 1.12
CA PRO A 276 1.55 12.75 0.13
C PRO A 276 0.98 12.52 -1.28
N ILE A 277 1.11 13.55 -2.12
CA ILE A 277 0.74 13.47 -3.54
C ILE A 277 1.59 12.39 -4.22
N VAL A 278 0.94 11.51 -4.96
CA VAL A 278 1.62 10.42 -5.67
C VAL A 278 2.39 10.94 -6.88
N PRO A 279 3.71 10.67 -6.98
CA PRO A 279 4.48 10.94 -8.18
C PRO A 279 3.96 10.14 -9.38
N ARG A 280 4.02 10.75 -10.56
CA ARG A 280 3.59 10.11 -11.80
C ARG A 280 4.72 10.17 -12.82
N VAL A 281 4.77 9.15 -13.65
CA VAL A 281 5.60 9.20 -14.85
C VAL A 281 5.13 10.37 -15.71
N VAL A 282 6.03 11.31 -15.98
CA VAL A 282 5.79 12.35 -16.96
C VAL A 282 6.04 11.74 -18.33
N PRO A 283 5.03 11.69 -19.22
CA PRO A 283 5.25 11.21 -20.58
C PRO A 283 6.34 12.05 -21.22
N LEU A 284 7.46 11.45 -21.61
CA LEU A 284 8.41 12.13 -22.47
C LEU A 284 7.73 12.44 -23.81
N ALA A 285 8.00 13.64 -24.35
CA ALA A 285 7.55 13.99 -25.68
C ALA A 285 8.01 12.91 -26.69
N PRO A 286 7.17 12.55 -27.68
CA PRO A 286 7.54 11.56 -28.67
C PRO A 286 8.88 11.94 -29.34
N GLY A 287 9.91 11.11 -29.18
CA GLY A 287 11.25 11.36 -29.74
C GLY A 287 12.31 11.85 -28.76
N ALA A 288 11.95 12.21 -27.51
CA ALA A 288 12.92 12.53 -26.47
C ALA A 288 13.26 11.27 -25.67
N GLU A 289 14.21 10.48 -26.10
CA GLU A 289 14.84 9.52 -25.20
C GLU A 289 15.55 10.31 -24.09
N SER A 290 15.22 10.03 -22.82
CA SER A 290 15.89 10.69 -21.70
C SER A 290 17.38 10.46 -21.80
N PRO A 291 18.24 11.51 -21.73
CA PRO A 291 19.70 11.35 -21.70
C PRO A 291 20.17 10.32 -20.66
N ALA A 292 19.46 10.24 -19.52
CA ALA A 292 19.73 9.27 -18.46
C ALA A 292 19.42 7.81 -18.88
N LEU A 293 18.38 7.58 -19.69
CA LEU A 293 18.06 6.27 -20.27
C LEU A 293 19.10 5.85 -21.30
N LEU A 294 19.55 6.79 -22.14
CA LEU A 294 20.60 6.57 -23.12
C LEU A 294 21.94 6.28 -22.43
N ALA A 295 22.32 7.05 -21.41
CA ALA A 295 23.53 6.81 -20.63
C ALA A 295 23.52 5.43 -19.98
N ARG A 296 22.42 5.03 -19.35
CA ARG A 296 22.26 3.72 -18.72
C ARG A 296 22.29 2.57 -19.74
N ARG A 297 21.76 2.79 -20.94
CA ARG A 297 21.81 1.80 -22.02
C ARG A 297 23.22 1.67 -22.59
N LEU A 298 23.94 2.78 -22.72
CA LEU A 298 25.35 2.83 -23.08
C LEU A 298 26.22 2.09 -22.05
N GLU A 299 26.10 2.43 -20.77
CA GLU A 299 26.85 1.79 -19.68
C GLU A 299 26.63 0.25 -19.66
N ARG A 300 25.39 -0.20 -19.89
CA ARG A 300 25.07 -1.62 -19.97
C ARG A 300 25.68 -2.27 -21.24
N LEU A 301 25.67 -1.57 -22.36
CA LEU A 301 26.29 -2.06 -23.58
C LEU A 301 27.82 -2.14 -23.43
N GLU A 302 28.45 -1.13 -22.82
CA GLU A 302 29.86 -1.12 -22.49
C GLU A 302 30.24 -2.30 -21.59
N MET A 303 29.45 -2.57 -20.56
CA MET A 303 29.66 -3.72 -19.67
C MET A 303 29.52 -5.06 -20.41
N ARG A 304 28.53 -5.20 -21.31
CA ARG A 304 28.41 -6.42 -22.16
C ARG A 304 29.55 -6.55 -23.12
N VAL A 305 30.00 -5.48 -23.76
CA VAL A 305 31.15 -5.50 -24.67
C VAL A 305 32.40 -5.88 -23.88
N LYS A 306 32.62 -5.33 -22.71
CA LYS A 306 33.76 -5.69 -21.84
C LYS A 306 33.76 -7.16 -21.45
N LEU A 307 32.57 -7.71 -21.06
CA LEU A 307 32.43 -9.14 -20.79
C LEU A 307 32.74 -10.00 -22.04
N LEU A 308 32.25 -9.63 -23.22
CA LEU A 308 32.52 -10.33 -24.47
C LEU A 308 33.99 -10.22 -24.86
N GLU A 309 34.64 -9.08 -24.61
CA GLU A 309 36.08 -8.91 -24.84
C GLU A 309 36.89 -9.75 -23.85
N GLU A 310 36.51 -9.84 -22.58
CA GLU A 310 37.12 -10.71 -21.58
C GLU A 310 36.91 -12.19 -21.93
N GLU A 311 35.72 -12.59 -22.38
CA GLU A 311 35.47 -13.93 -22.91
C GLU A 311 36.31 -14.22 -24.16
N SER A 312 36.49 -13.25 -25.05
CA SER A 312 37.28 -13.43 -26.27
C SER A 312 38.80 -13.44 -26.00
N ARG A 313 39.25 -12.73 -24.96
CA ARG A 313 40.67 -12.70 -24.56
C ARG A 313 41.04 -13.83 -23.59
N GLY A 314 40.11 -14.34 -22.85
CA GLY A 314 40.30 -15.35 -21.80
C GLY A 314 39.43 -16.59 -22.01
N GLY A 315 38.92 -16.81 -23.20
CA GLY A 315 38.14 -18.00 -23.51
C GLY A 315 38.93 -19.23 -23.05
N ILE A 316 38.38 -19.92 -22.04
CA ILE A 316 38.93 -21.23 -21.64
C ILE A 316 38.96 -22.05 -22.89
N ASP A 317 40.15 -22.24 -23.41
CA ASP A 317 40.39 -23.09 -24.59
C ASP A 317 40.03 -24.52 -24.20
N LEU A 318 38.76 -24.86 -24.40
CA LEU A 318 38.20 -26.17 -24.10
C LEU A 318 38.96 -27.27 -24.91
N ALA A 319 39.65 -26.90 -25.97
CA ALA A 319 40.52 -27.81 -26.71
C ALA A 319 41.72 -28.29 -25.87
N ARG A 320 42.11 -27.54 -24.82
CA ARG A 320 43.12 -28.02 -23.86
C ARG A 320 42.61 -29.11 -22.93
N PHE A 321 41.32 -29.27 -22.78
CA PHE A 321 40.69 -30.31 -21.98
C PHE A 321 40.17 -31.51 -22.81
N ASP A 322 40.47 -31.55 -24.12
CA ASP A 322 40.14 -32.72 -24.92
C ASP A 322 40.93 -33.95 -24.36
N PRO A 323 40.24 -35.02 -23.97
CA PRO A 323 40.89 -36.25 -23.44
C PRO A 323 41.97 -36.83 -24.34
N LYS A 324 41.98 -36.49 -25.65
CA LYS A 324 43.01 -36.91 -26.62
C LYS A 324 44.36 -36.22 -26.40
N ASN A 325 44.41 -35.11 -25.67
CA ASN A 325 45.64 -34.37 -25.39
C ASN A 325 46.33 -34.78 -24.08
N PHE A 326 45.75 -35.75 -23.34
CA PHE A 326 46.40 -36.28 -22.15
C PHE A 326 47.27 -37.48 -22.57
N PRO A 327 48.57 -37.50 -22.24
CA PRO A 327 49.42 -38.66 -22.49
C PRO A 327 48.86 -39.88 -21.73
N ALA A 328 48.72 -41.00 -22.43
CA ALA A 328 48.28 -42.25 -21.79
C ALA A 328 49.23 -42.60 -20.64
N PRO A 329 48.70 -43.14 -19.52
CA PRO A 329 49.55 -43.63 -18.45
C PRO A 329 50.51 -44.68 -19.00
N LYS A 330 51.80 -44.52 -18.72
CA LYS A 330 52.81 -45.53 -19.00
C LYS A 330 52.59 -46.66 -17.99
N ASP A 331 52.14 -47.80 -18.48
CA ASP A 331 52.15 -49.05 -17.71
C ASP A 331 53.60 -49.39 -17.34
N GLU A 332 53.89 -49.38 -16.04
CA GLU A 332 55.00 -50.10 -15.41
C GLU A 332 54.47 -51.35 -14.70
#